data_7ad586cbf8fe1754780041d06c937209
#
_entry.id   7ad586cbf8fe1754780041d06c937209
#
_cell.length_a   1.000
_cell.length_b   1.000
_cell.length_c   1.000
_cell.angle_alpha   90.00
_cell.angle_beta   90.00
_cell.angle_gamma   90.00
#
_symmetry.space_group_name_H-M   'P 1'
#
loop_
_entity.id
_entity.type
_entity.pdbx_description
1 polymer ?
#
loop_
_entity_poly.entity_id
_entity_poly.type
_entity_poly.pdbx_seq_one_letter_code
_entity_poly.pdbx_strand_id
1 'polypeptide(L)'
;DWSSDVCSSDLVKTRPNWWIRLFYFVYLKRGKGSVIYRSVRKDLPPFNQFSLGRYSVVEDFSCLNNAVGDLIIGDYTRIGLGNTIIGPVRIGNHVNLAQNITVTGLNHNYQDAEKSIDEQGVSTQPVTIEDDVWVGANSVILPGVTLGKHCVVAAGSVVSRSIPAYSICAGCPAKVIKSYDFATKEWKKVK
;
A
#
# COMPACT_ATOMS: atom_id res chain seq x y z
N ASP A 1 24.80 -3.97 1.97
CA ASP A 1 23.72 -2.98 1.89
C ASP A 1 22.92 -3.23 0.60
N TRP A 2 21.85 -4.02 0.72
CA TRP A 2 21.02 -4.48 -0.40
C TRP A 2 20.13 -3.38 -1.00
N SER A 3 20.06 -2.23 -0.37
CA SER A 3 19.19 -1.14 -0.82
C SER A 3 19.78 -0.32 -1.96
N SER A 4 21.09 -0.37 -2.16
CA SER A 4 21.80 0.37 -3.20
C SER A 4 21.95 -0.40 -4.52
N ASP A 5 21.86 -1.74 -4.49
CA ASP A 5 22.16 -2.58 -5.66
C ASP A 5 20.92 -3.07 -6.43
N VAL A 6 19.75 -2.61 -6.06
CA VAL A 6 18.48 -3.12 -6.64
C VAL A 6 18.22 -2.59 -8.05
N CYS A 7 19.03 -1.67 -8.55
CA CYS A 7 18.89 -1.08 -9.88
C CYS A 7 20.18 -1.02 -10.70
N SER A 8 21.07 -1.99 -10.58
CA SER A 8 22.07 -2.24 -11.61
C SER A 8 21.47 -3.16 -12.66
N SER A 9 21.96 -3.07 -13.87
CA SER A 9 21.51 -3.73 -15.13
C SER A 9 21.15 -5.22 -15.09
N ASP A 10 21.16 -5.84 -13.94
CA ASP A 10 20.70 -7.19 -13.72
C ASP A 10 19.19 -7.20 -13.51
N LEU A 11 18.48 -7.95 -14.31
CA LEU A 11 17.03 -8.23 -14.20
C LEU A 11 16.66 -8.56 -12.75
N VAL A 12 16.24 -7.55 -11.98
CA VAL A 12 15.81 -7.74 -10.59
C VAL A 12 14.55 -8.59 -10.57
N LYS A 13 14.72 -9.85 -10.25
CA LYS A 13 13.58 -10.76 -10.06
C LYS A 13 12.92 -10.46 -8.71
N THR A 14 11.91 -9.61 -8.72
CA THR A 14 11.13 -9.28 -7.50
C THR A 14 10.43 -10.51 -6.92
N ARG A 15 10.14 -11.50 -7.75
CA ARG A 15 9.46 -12.73 -7.32
C ARG A 15 10.48 -13.70 -6.71
N PRO A 16 10.30 -14.12 -5.44
CA PRO A 16 11.17 -15.12 -4.82
C PRO A 16 11.21 -16.42 -5.62
N ASN A 17 12.38 -17.07 -5.64
CA ASN A 17 12.55 -18.38 -6.24
C ASN A 17 11.55 -19.39 -5.66
N TRP A 18 11.20 -20.42 -6.44
CA TRP A 18 10.19 -21.41 -6.06
C TRP A 18 10.50 -22.09 -4.72
N TRP A 19 11.75 -22.39 -4.42
CA TRP A 19 12.18 -23.01 -3.16
C TRP A 19 11.98 -22.08 -1.95
N ILE A 20 12.20 -20.76 -2.06
CA ILE A 20 11.91 -19.76 -1.00
C ILE A 20 10.40 -19.75 -0.72
N ARG A 21 9.59 -19.88 -1.76
CA ARG A 21 8.12 -19.88 -1.66
C ARG A 21 7.59 -21.09 -0.87
N LEU A 22 8.32 -22.22 -0.85
CA LEU A 22 7.98 -23.35 -0.01
C LEU A 22 8.05 -23.03 1.49
N PHE A 23 8.87 -22.05 1.87
CA PHE A 23 9.04 -21.62 3.27
C PHE A 23 8.13 -20.46 3.66
N TYR A 24 7.18 -20.04 2.84
CA TYR A 24 6.23 -18.96 3.18
C TYR A 24 5.54 -19.18 4.54
N PHE A 25 5.24 -20.40 4.90
CA PHE A 25 4.61 -20.74 6.17
C PHE A 25 5.49 -20.44 7.39
N VAL A 26 6.82 -20.27 7.24
CA VAL A 26 7.75 -19.98 8.30
C VAL A 26 7.78 -18.48 8.61
N TYR A 27 7.82 -17.63 7.60
CA TYR A 27 8.09 -16.20 7.81
C TYR A 27 6.93 -15.26 7.45
N LEU A 28 5.92 -15.72 6.69
CA LEU A 28 4.72 -14.90 6.47
C LEU A 28 3.81 -15.01 7.71
N LYS A 29 3.75 -13.93 8.48
CA LYS A 29 2.87 -13.87 9.65
C LYS A 29 1.42 -13.69 9.22
N ARG A 30 0.55 -14.63 9.61
CA ARG A 30 -0.87 -14.59 9.29
C ARG A 30 -1.71 -14.75 10.55
N GLY A 31 -2.62 -13.82 10.77
CA GLY A 31 -3.58 -13.86 11.86
C GLY A 31 -4.67 -14.93 11.65
N LYS A 32 -5.32 -15.35 12.73
CA LYS A 32 -6.42 -16.31 12.69
C LYS A 32 -7.53 -15.84 11.72
N GLY A 33 -8.02 -16.74 10.88
CA GLY A 33 -9.10 -16.46 9.93
C GLY A 33 -8.72 -15.55 8.77
N SER A 34 -7.44 -15.18 8.62
CA SER A 34 -7.01 -14.40 7.47
C SER A 34 -6.99 -15.23 6.19
N VAL A 35 -7.33 -14.61 5.06
CA VAL A 35 -7.40 -15.25 3.75
C VAL A 35 -6.56 -14.49 2.74
N ILE A 36 -5.74 -15.19 1.98
CA ILE A 36 -5.09 -14.69 0.77
C ILE A 36 -5.53 -15.60 -0.36
N TYR A 37 -6.26 -15.10 -1.33
CA TYR A 37 -6.76 -15.87 -2.43
C TYR A 37 -5.64 -16.43 -3.31
N ARG A 38 -5.94 -17.50 -4.05
CA ARG A 38 -4.92 -18.30 -4.73
C ARG A 38 -4.19 -17.54 -5.85
N SER A 39 -4.88 -16.69 -6.57
CA SER A 39 -4.34 -15.90 -7.67
C SER A 39 -3.53 -14.67 -7.23
N VAL A 40 -3.48 -14.36 -5.92
CA VAL A 40 -2.68 -13.25 -5.40
C VAL A 40 -1.20 -13.49 -5.68
N ARG A 41 -0.57 -12.55 -6.39
CA ARG A 41 0.87 -12.54 -6.61
C ARG A 41 1.59 -12.14 -5.31
N LYS A 42 2.51 -12.97 -4.87
CA LYS A 42 3.27 -12.81 -3.64
C LYS A 42 4.75 -12.65 -3.98
N ASP A 43 5.20 -11.40 -4.09
CA ASP A 43 6.61 -11.03 -4.21
C ASP A 43 7.11 -10.66 -2.80
N LEU A 44 7.17 -11.68 -1.94
CA LEU A 44 7.39 -11.55 -0.50
C LEU A 44 8.70 -12.27 -0.09
N PRO A 45 9.86 -11.67 -0.34
CA PRO A 45 11.14 -12.21 0.16
C PRO A 45 11.25 -12.12 1.68
N PRO A 46 12.12 -12.95 2.32
CA PRO A 46 12.16 -13.08 3.79
C PRO A 46 12.90 -11.97 4.53
N PHE A 47 13.59 -11.07 3.83
CA PHE A 47 14.42 -10.03 4.48
C PHE A 47 13.63 -8.79 4.93
N ASN A 48 12.41 -8.60 4.46
CA ASN A 48 11.48 -7.60 4.99
C ASN A 48 10.26 -8.30 5.59
N GLN A 49 9.60 -7.63 6.52
CA GLN A 49 8.46 -8.20 7.23
C GLN A 49 7.21 -8.21 6.33
N PHE A 50 6.45 -9.29 6.45
CA PHE A 50 5.08 -9.36 5.99
C PHE A 50 4.18 -9.82 7.12
N SER A 51 3.08 -9.11 7.35
CA SER A 51 2.02 -9.60 8.23
C SER A 51 0.64 -9.26 7.70
N LEU A 52 -0.28 -10.20 7.85
CA LEU A 52 -1.71 -10.03 7.58
C LEU A 52 -2.48 -10.33 8.86
N GLY A 53 -3.23 -9.35 9.35
CA GLY A 53 -3.97 -9.42 10.60
C GLY A 53 -5.12 -10.44 10.59
N ARG A 54 -5.76 -10.60 11.74
CA ARG A 54 -6.87 -11.54 11.94
C ARG A 54 -8.07 -11.14 11.09
N TYR A 55 -8.73 -12.15 10.49
CA TYR A 55 -9.95 -11.97 9.67
C TYR A 55 -9.81 -10.97 8.52
N SER A 56 -8.56 -10.71 8.09
CA SER A 56 -8.26 -9.87 6.94
C SER A 56 -8.19 -10.68 5.66
N VAL A 57 -8.57 -10.07 4.55
CA VAL A 57 -8.73 -10.76 3.27
C VAL A 57 -7.95 -10.01 2.19
N VAL A 58 -7.21 -10.76 1.37
CA VAL A 58 -6.62 -10.25 0.12
C VAL A 58 -7.26 -11.00 -1.04
N GLU A 59 -7.99 -10.26 -1.87
CA GLU A 59 -8.77 -10.81 -2.98
C GLU A 59 -7.91 -11.08 -4.22
N ASP A 60 -8.50 -11.81 -5.17
CA ASP A 60 -7.85 -12.30 -6.38
C ASP A 60 -7.15 -11.20 -7.20
N PHE A 61 -6.15 -11.61 -7.97
CA PHE A 61 -5.35 -10.80 -8.88
C PHE A 61 -4.59 -9.64 -8.23
N SER A 62 -4.62 -9.54 -6.90
CA SER A 62 -3.81 -8.56 -6.18
C SER A 62 -2.32 -8.94 -6.19
N CYS A 63 -1.46 -7.93 -6.07
CA CYS A 63 -0.02 -8.09 -5.94
C CYS A 63 0.45 -7.52 -4.60
N LEU A 64 1.11 -8.35 -3.80
CA LEU A 64 1.76 -7.96 -2.55
C LEU A 64 3.27 -8.05 -2.74
N ASN A 65 3.96 -6.93 -2.53
CA ASN A 65 5.41 -6.85 -2.71
C ASN A 65 6.06 -6.14 -1.51
N ASN A 66 6.93 -6.86 -0.78
CA ASN A 66 7.73 -6.29 0.31
C ASN A 66 9.24 -6.25 -0.02
N ALA A 67 9.63 -6.36 -1.30
CA ALA A 67 11.03 -6.43 -1.68
C ALA A 67 11.84 -5.17 -1.27
N VAL A 68 11.20 -4.01 -1.19
CA VAL A 68 11.85 -2.73 -0.86
C VAL A 68 11.42 -2.16 0.49
N GLY A 69 10.68 -2.90 1.30
CA GLY A 69 10.26 -2.49 2.64
C GLY A 69 9.08 -3.29 3.16
N ASP A 70 8.85 -3.19 4.45
CA ASP A 70 7.82 -3.96 5.16
C ASP A 70 6.42 -3.75 4.61
N LEU A 71 5.61 -4.80 4.64
CA LEU A 71 4.19 -4.77 4.33
C LEU A 71 3.38 -5.32 5.50
N ILE A 72 2.77 -4.44 6.27
CA ILE A 72 2.03 -4.76 7.48
C ILE A 72 0.56 -4.41 7.28
N ILE A 73 -0.32 -5.39 7.40
CA ILE A 73 -1.77 -5.24 7.26
C ILE A 73 -2.43 -5.65 8.57
N GLY A 74 -3.27 -4.80 9.12
CA GLY A 74 -3.97 -4.99 10.39
C GLY A 74 -5.14 -5.96 10.31
N ASP A 75 -5.92 -6.01 11.39
CA ASP A 75 -7.05 -6.91 11.58
C ASP A 75 -8.30 -6.41 10.83
N TYR A 76 -9.18 -7.33 10.41
CA TYR A 76 -10.48 -7.04 9.77
C TYR A 76 -10.37 -6.14 8.53
N THR A 77 -9.22 -6.15 7.86
CA THR A 77 -8.93 -5.32 6.69
C THR A 77 -9.18 -6.10 5.40
N ARG A 78 -9.83 -5.46 4.44
CA ARG A 78 -10.09 -6.02 3.12
C ARG A 78 -9.25 -5.32 2.07
N ILE A 79 -8.45 -6.10 1.36
CA ILE A 79 -7.75 -5.70 0.14
C ILE A 79 -8.55 -6.29 -1.02
N GLY A 80 -9.30 -5.44 -1.72
CA GLY A 80 -10.17 -5.84 -2.81
C GLY A 80 -9.42 -6.39 -4.02
N LEU A 81 -10.15 -6.75 -5.05
CA LEU A 81 -9.65 -7.39 -6.26
C LEU A 81 -8.66 -6.48 -7.02
N GLY A 82 -7.57 -7.07 -7.50
CA GLY A 82 -6.65 -6.40 -8.44
C GLY A 82 -5.77 -5.30 -7.82
N ASN A 83 -5.67 -5.22 -6.50
CA ASN A 83 -4.85 -4.19 -5.85
C ASN A 83 -3.35 -4.49 -5.99
N THR A 84 -2.54 -3.44 -6.14
CA THR A 84 -1.08 -3.53 -6.12
C THR A 84 -0.54 -2.78 -4.90
N ILE A 85 0.14 -3.50 -4.00
CA ILE A 85 0.71 -2.94 -2.78
C ILE A 85 2.20 -3.21 -2.74
N ILE A 86 3.01 -2.13 -2.78
CA ILE A 86 4.47 -2.19 -2.79
C ILE A 86 4.99 -1.46 -1.53
N GLY A 87 5.66 -2.20 -0.65
CA GLY A 87 6.25 -1.67 0.58
C GLY A 87 7.29 -0.55 0.36
N PRO A 88 7.64 0.19 1.42
CA PRO A 88 7.11 0.05 2.78
C PRO A 88 5.68 0.59 2.93
N VAL A 89 4.76 -0.25 3.40
CA VAL A 89 3.34 0.11 3.59
C VAL A 89 2.82 -0.47 4.91
N ARG A 90 2.16 0.37 5.68
CA ARG A 90 1.39 -0.03 6.86
C ARG A 90 -0.08 0.29 6.67
N ILE A 91 -0.92 -0.72 6.79
CA ILE A 91 -2.38 -0.62 6.73
C ILE A 91 -2.95 -1.01 8.08
N GLY A 92 -3.77 -0.17 8.67
CA GLY A 92 -4.41 -0.37 9.96
C GLY A 92 -5.52 -1.42 9.96
N ASN A 93 -6.34 -1.35 10.99
CA ASN A 93 -7.47 -2.25 11.20
C ASN A 93 -8.74 -1.71 10.54
N HIS A 94 -9.67 -2.60 10.17
CA HIS A 94 -10.97 -2.24 9.58
C HIS A 94 -10.86 -1.36 8.32
N VAL A 95 -9.73 -1.45 7.60
CA VAL A 95 -9.52 -0.73 6.35
C VAL A 95 -10.21 -1.46 5.20
N ASN A 96 -10.84 -0.72 4.30
CA ASN A 96 -11.46 -1.26 3.10
C ASN A 96 -10.84 -0.62 1.85
N LEU A 97 -9.98 -1.35 1.16
CA LEU A 97 -9.49 -0.99 -0.16
C LEU A 97 -10.39 -1.63 -1.21
N ALA A 98 -11.05 -0.83 -2.03
CA ALA A 98 -11.87 -1.32 -3.14
C ALA A 98 -11.00 -1.97 -4.24
N GLN A 99 -11.44 -2.00 -5.49
CA GLN A 99 -10.76 -2.69 -6.58
C GLN A 99 -9.71 -1.80 -7.27
N ASN A 100 -8.65 -2.44 -7.81
CA ASN A 100 -7.65 -1.82 -8.69
C ASN A 100 -6.97 -0.59 -8.07
N ILE A 101 -6.65 -0.64 -6.79
CA ILE A 101 -5.93 0.43 -6.10
C ILE A 101 -4.43 0.14 -6.17
N THR A 102 -3.64 1.19 -6.37
CA THR A 102 -2.19 1.12 -6.22
C THR A 102 -1.76 1.88 -4.96
N VAL A 103 -1.05 1.19 -4.07
CA VAL A 103 -0.38 1.77 -2.91
C VAL A 103 1.10 1.48 -3.04
N THR A 104 1.92 2.50 -3.14
CA THR A 104 3.37 2.29 -3.28
C THR A 104 4.16 3.18 -2.35
N GLY A 105 5.13 2.59 -1.65
CA GLY A 105 6.15 3.30 -0.90
C GLY A 105 7.46 3.52 -1.69
N LEU A 106 7.50 3.12 -2.96
CA LEU A 106 8.66 3.15 -3.84
C LEU A 106 8.59 4.30 -4.84
N ASN A 107 9.72 4.97 -5.07
CA ASN A 107 9.99 5.84 -6.21
C ASN A 107 11.29 5.44 -6.90
N HIS A 108 11.37 5.60 -8.22
CA HIS A 108 12.64 5.62 -8.94
C HIS A 108 13.30 7.00 -8.80
N ASN A 109 14.63 7.02 -8.61
CA ASN A 109 15.40 8.25 -8.63
C ASN A 109 15.58 8.69 -10.10
N TYR A 110 15.51 10.01 -10.34
CA TYR A 110 15.53 10.59 -11.70
C TYR A 110 16.26 11.94 -11.76
N GLN A 111 16.89 12.35 -10.67
CA GLN A 111 17.41 13.71 -10.50
C GLN A 111 18.64 13.98 -11.35
N ASP A 112 19.40 12.94 -11.68
CA ASP A 112 20.58 13.06 -12.53
C ASP A 112 20.17 12.94 -14.01
N ALA A 113 20.16 14.07 -14.72
CA ALA A 113 19.75 14.11 -16.11
C ALA A 113 20.75 13.45 -17.08
N GLU A 114 21.98 13.17 -16.63
CA GLU A 114 23.03 12.54 -17.44
C GLU A 114 22.99 11.01 -17.38
N LYS A 115 22.16 10.44 -16.48
CA LYS A 115 22.01 9.00 -16.29
C LYS A 115 20.63 8.51 -16.68
N SER A 116 20.55 7.29 -17.17
CA SER A 116 19.27 6.62 -17.32
C SER A 116 18.60 6.41 -15.95
N ILE A 117 17.27 6.38 -15.91
CA ILE A 117 16.51 6.27 -14.65
C ILE A 117 16.80 4.94 -13.93
N ASP A 118 16.99 3.86 -14.67
CA ASP A 118 17.32 2.53 -14.14
C ASP A 118 18.71 2.45 -13.49
N GLU A 119 19.63 3.33 -13.84
CA GLU A 119 20.96 3.41 -13.21
C GLU A 119 21.00 4.25 -11.92
N GLN A 120 19.92 4.98 -11.61
CA GLN A 120 19.90 5.90 -10.46
C GLN A 120 19.36 5.25 -9.17
N GLY A 121 18.92 3.99 -9.24
CA GLY A 121 18.37 3.28 -8.09
C GLY A 121 16.98 3.74 -7.71
N VAL A 122 16.57 3.41 -6.49
CA VAL A 122 15.25 3.68 -5.96
C VAL A 122 15.32 4.35 -4.59
N SER A 123 14.28 5.10 -4.23
CA SER A 123 14.06 5.63 -2.90
C SER A 123 12.72 5.17 -2.37
N THR A 124 12.60 5.08 -1.05
CA THR A 124 11.35 4.65 -0.40
C THR A 124 10.89 5.67 0.63
N GLN A 125 9.58 5.88 0.67
CA GLN A 125 8.91 6.66 1.71
C GLN A 125 7.68 5.87 2.19
N PRO A 126 7.59 5.54 3.49
CA PRO A 126 6.49 4.72 4.01
C PRO A 126 5.13 5.34 3.73
N VAL A 127 4.19 4.50 3.25
CA VAL A 127 2.77 4.86 3.22
C VAL A 127 2.11 4.31 4.48
N THR A 128 1.31 5.15 5.15
CA THR A 128 0.52 4.75 6.31
C THR A 128 -0.96 4.96 6.01
N ILE A 129 -1.75 3.90 6.13
CA ILE A 129 -3.21 3.95 6.10
C ILE A 129 -3.67 3.59 7.50
N GLU A 130 -4.23 4.56 8.22
CA GLU A 130 -4.69 4.35 9.60
C GLU A 130 -5.97 3.51 9.64
N ASP A 131 -6.51 3.30 10.86
CA ASP A 131 -7.69 2.46 11.06
C ASP A 131 -8.95 3.06 10.41
N ASP A 132 -9.87 2.17 10.01
CA ASP A 132 -11.21 2.54 9.55
C ASP A 132 -11.23 3.44 8.30
N VAL A 133 -10.24 3.31 7.44
CA VAL A 133 -10.13 4.05 6.17
C VAL A 133 -10.84 3.29 5.05
N TRP A 134 -11.55 4.03 4.21
CA TRP A 134 -12.08 3.52 2.95
C TRP A 134 -11.42 4.19 1.75
N VAL A 135 -10.86 3.40 0.84
CA VAL A 135 -10.31 3.87 -0.43
C VAL A 135 -11.16 3.34 -1.58
N GLY A 136 -11.72 4.24 -2.36
CA GLY A 136 -12.53 3.94 -3.55
C GLY A 136 -11.69 3.37 -4.68
N ALA A 137 -12.33 2.62 -5.57
CA ALA A 137 -11.69 1.90 -6.67
C ALA A 137 -10.87 2.81 -7.61
N ASN A 138 -9.85 2.22 -8.25
CA ASN A 138 -8.95 2.89 -9.20
C ASN A 138 -8.19 4.11 -8.61
N SER A 139 -7.98 4.13 -7.30
CA SER A 139 -7.20 5.19 -6.65
C SER A 139 -5.72 4.84 -6.57
N VAL A 140 -4.87 5.86 -6.49
CA VAL A 140 -3.42 5.71 -6.32
C VAL A 140 -2.98 6.47 -5.08
N ILE A 141 -2.25 5.79 -4.18
CA ILE A 141 -1.65 6.38 -2.98
C ILE A 141 -0.14 6.39 -3.17
N LEU A 142 0.43 7.59 -3.20
CA LEU A 142 1.85 7.81 -3.49
C LEU A 142 2.74 7.67 -2.25
N PRO A 143 4.06 7.49 -2.43
CA PRO A 143 5.02 7.35 -1.34
C PRO A 143 4.98 8.52 -0.35
N GLY A 144 5.15 8.21 0.95
CA GLY A 144 5.17 9.18 2.03
C GLY A 144 3.80 9.68 2.51
N VAL A 145 2.71 9.20 1.91
CA VAL A 145 1.35 9.61 2.26
C VAL A 145 0.87 8.90 3.53
N THR A 146 0.24 9.68 4.42
CA THR A 146 -0.57 9.16 5.52
C THR A 146 -2.05 9.44 5.25
N LEU A 147 -2.87 8.40 5.23
CA LEU A 147 -4.33 8.51 5.29
C LEU A 147 -4.75 8.39 6.75
N GLY A 148 -5.23 9.48 7.32
CA GLY A 148 -5.66 9.55 8.72
C GLY A 148 -6.91 8.71 8.99
N LYS A 149 -7.11 8.34 10.25
CA LYS A 149 -8.21 7.50 10.71
C LYS A 149 -9.57 7.96 10.16
N HIS A 150 -10.41 7.00 9.77
CA HIS A 150 -11.78 7.25 9.32
C HIS A 150 -11.87 8.22 8.14
N CYS A 151 -10.83 8.31 7.30
CA CYS A 151 -10.92 9.09 6.08
C CYS A 151 -11.47 8.27 4.91
N VAL A 152 -12.01 8.97 3.92
CA VAL A 152 -12.55 8.38 2.69
C VAL A 152 -11.82 8.98 1.51
N VAL A 153 -11.28 8.14 0.65
CA VAL A 153 -10.72 8.52 -0.65
C VAL A 153 -11.74 8.16 -1.72
N ALA A 154 -12.24 9.14 -2.44
CA ALA A 154 -13.19 8.89 -3.54
C ALA A 154 -12.51 8.12 -4.68
N ALA A 155 -13.27 7.31 -5.41
CA ALA A 155 -12.77 6.51 -6.51
C ALA A 155 -12.05 7.36 -7.58
N GLY A 156 -11.02 6.79 -8.21
CA GLY A 156 -10.23 7.46 -9.25
C GLY A 156 -9.32 8.58 -8.75
N SER A 157 -9.06 8.67 -7.45
CA SER A 157 -8.24 9.74 -6.88
C SER A 157 -6.75 9.39 -6.90
N VAL A 158 -5.89 10.42 -7.08
CA VAL A 158 -4.43 10.32 -6.90
C VAL A 158 -4.02 11.10 -5.66
N VAL A 159 -3.70 10.39 -4.59
CA VAL A 159 -3.33 10.98 -3.30
C VAL A 159 -1.82 11.16 -3.24
N SER A 160 -1.37 12.41 -3.39
CA SER A 160 0.03 12.81 -3.37
C SER A 160 0.44 13.57 -2.10
N ARG A 161 -0.49 13.80 -1.17
CA ARG A 161 -0.27 14.43 0.13
C ARG A 161 -1.12 13.77 1.19
N SER A 162 -0.66 13.78 2.42
CA SER A 162 -1.38 13.19 3.55
C SER A 162 -2.77 13.82 3.73
N ILE A 163 -3.74 12.97 4.07
CA ILE A 163 -5.14 13.34 4.29
C ILE A 163 -5.42 13.27 5.79
N PRO A 164 -5.95 14.33 6.40
CA PRO A 164 -6.29 14.34 7.83
C PRO A 164 -7.34 13.28 8.15
N ALA A 165 -7.34 12.82 9.42
CA ALA A 165 -8.40 11.96 9.93
C ALA A 165 -9.78 12.61 9.75
N TYR A 166 -10.82 11.78 9.64
CA TYR A 166 -12.22 12.21 9.50
C TYR A 166 -12.43 13.18 8.33
N SER A 167 -11.79 12.92 7.20
CA SER A 167 -11.89 13.73 5.99
C SER A 167 -12.31 12.90 4.79
N ILE A 168 -12.96 13.51 3.83
CA ILE A 168 -13.24 12.94 2.50
C ILE A 168 -12.42 13.72 1.49
N CYS A 169 -11.63 13.01 0.69
CA CYS A 169 -10.86 13.62 -0.39
C CYS A 169 -11.24 13.04 -1.75
N ALA A 170 -11.02 13.83 -2.80
CA ALA A 170 -11.29 13.43 -4.19
C ALA A 170 -10.37 14.16 -5.18
N GLY A 171 -10.16 13.57 -6.35
CA GLY A 171 -9.54 14.18 -7.52
C GLY A 171 -8.08 13.77 -7.76
N CYS A 172 -7.50 14.34 -8.79
CA CYS A 172 -6.10 14.15 -9.21
C CYS A 172 -5.46 15.54 -9.47
N PRO A 173 -4.59 16.04 -8.57
CA PRO A 173 -4.30 15.48 -7.25
C PRO A 173 -5.49 15.58 -6.28
N ALA A 174 -5.60 14.62 -5.35
CA ALA A 174 -6.68 14.57 -4.39
C ALA A 174 -6.62 15.76 -3.41
N LYS A 175 -7.79 16.36 -3.16
CA LYS A 175 -7.98 17.44 -2.20
C LYS A 175 -9.08 17.08 -1.22
N VAL A 176 -8.96 17.52 0.03
CA VAL A 176 -10.03 17.37 1.02
C VAL A 176 -11.24 18.18 0.56
N ILE A 177 -12.39 17.53 0.44
CA ILE A 177 -13.66 18.13 0.02
C ILE A 177 -14.68 18.22 1.16
N LYS A 178 -14.54 17.35 2.18
CA LYS A 178 -15.35 17.40 3.41
C LYS A 178 -14.50 17.04 4.61
N SER A 179 -14.89 17.56 5.77
CA SER A 179 -14.40 17.13 7.08
C SER A 179 -15.58 16.89 8.03
N TYR A 180 -15.40 15.97 8.97
CA TYR A 180 -16.41 15.68 9.97
C TYR A 180 -16.35 16.70 11.10
N ASP A 181 -17.49 17.31 11.40
CA ASP A 181 -17.64 18.22 12.53
C ASP A 181 -18.24 17.46 13.71
N PHE A 182 -17.43 17.23 14.74
CA PHE A 182 -17.83 16.50 15.94
C PHE A 182 -18.88 17.22 16.79
N ALA A 183 -18.96 18.56 16.72
CA ALA A 183 -19.94 19.33 17.46
C ALA A 183 -21.36 19.17 16.88
N THR A 184 -21.48 19.19 15.55
CA THR A 184 -22.76 19.02 14.85
C THR A 184 -23.03 17.59 14.43
N LYS A 185 -22.04 16.70 14.53
CA LYS A 185 -22.09 15.30 14.04
C LYS A 185 -22.40 15.19 12.55
N GLU A 186 -21.88 16.09 11.73
CA GLU A 186 -22.16 16.18 10.31
C GLU A 186 -20.88 16.29 9.46
N TRP A 187 -20.94 15.81 8.22
CA TRP A 187 -19.91 16.02 7.21
C TRP A 187 -20.07 17.38 6.55
N LYS A 188 -19.17 18.31 6.80
CA LYS A 188 -19.18 19.68 6.24
C LYS A 188 -18.24 19.81 5.05
N LYS A 189 -18.66 20.54 4.01
CA LYS A 189 -17.78 20.90 2.91
C LYS A 189 -16.64 21.78 3.39
N VAL A 190 -15.42 21.49 2.93
CA VAL A 190 -14.25 22.37 3.08
C VAL A 190 -14.30 23.39 1.96
N LYS A 191 -14.17 24.67 2.30
CA LYS A 191 -14.16 25.78 1.32
C LYS A 191 -12.85 25.82 0.55
#